data_949f7390e9afb436cb067739410c13ec
#
_entry.id   949f7390e9afb436cb067739410c13ec
#
_cell.length_a   1.000
_cell.length_b   1.000
_cell.length_c   1.000
_cell.angle_alpha   90.00
_cell.angle_beta   90.00
_cell.angle_gamma   90.00
#
_symmetry.space_group_name_H-M   'P 1'
#
loop_
_entity.id
_entity.type
_entity.pdbx_description
1 polymer ?
#
loop_
_entity_poly.entity_id
_entity_poly.type
_entity_poly.pdbx_seq_one_letter_code
_entity_poly.pdbx_strand_id
1 'polypeptide(L)'
;MRISTDSHEKTLILGNQLGKCLKPGDIVLLFGDLGAGKTTLTQGICQGLGLKKGEYIRSPTFTLVNLYQGRIPINHIDLYRLDSFAEIEALGLEEYLFSNSVSLIEWSEKLIQESDPTGNLEFGIEERIEVHITIKENNRRTFDISVIGQNQRSLTHISKRMISN
;
A
#
# COMPACT_ATOMS: atom_id res chain seq x y z
N MET A 1 7.22 -11.93 4.03
CA MET A 1 8.51 -11.36 4.52
C MET A 1 8.23 -10.46 5.70
N ARG A 2 9.01 -10.58 6.80
CA ARG A 2 8.81 -9.73 8.00
C ARG A 2 9.99 -8.79 8.20
N ILE A 3 9.72 -7.50 8.37
CA ILE A 3 10.72 -6.45 8.59
C ILE A 3 10.25 -5.58 9.77
N SER A 4 11.19 -5.10 10.58
CA SER A 4 10.88 -4.17 11.67
C SER A 4 11.63 -2.85 11.49
N THR A 5 10.93 -1.76 11.79
CA THR A 5 11.52 -0.43 11.87
C THR A 5 11.30 0.15 13.28
N ASP A 6 12.19 1.04 13.71
CA ASP A 6 12.15 1.71 15.01
C ASP A 6 12.08 3.23 14.89
N SER A 7 11.97 3.74 13.66
CA SER A 7 11.87 5.17 13.39
C SER A 7 11.06 5.46 12.12
N HIS A 8 10.57 6.71 12.03
CA HIS A 8 9.90 7.24 10.85
C HIS A 8 10.80 7.13 9.61
N GLU A 9 12.06 7.51 9.75
CA GLU A 9 13.05 7.49 8.67
C GLU A 9 13.28 6.08 8.12
N LYS A 10 13.44 5.07 9.00
CA LYS A 10 13.58 3.67 8.57
C LYS A 10 12.33 3.17 7.86
N THR A 11 11.14 3.62 8.24
CA THR A 11 9.90 3.30 7.54
C THR A 11 9.86 3.92 6.15
N LEU A 12 10.32 5.16 5.99
CA LEU A 12 10.48 5.81 4.68
C LEU A 12 11.47 5.04 3.79
N ILE A 13 12.60 4.63 4.34
CA ILE A 13 13.61 3.82 3.61
C ILE A 13 13.00 2.50 3.15
N LEU A 14 12.27 1.80 4.03
CA LEU A 14 11.57 0.57 3.68
C LEU A 14 10.60 0.79 2.52
N GLY A 15 9.76 1.83 2.60
CA GLY A 15 8.84 2.20 1.53
C GLY A 15 9.57 2.52 0.22
N ASN A 16 10.67 3.26 0.29
CA ASN A 16 11.47 3.63 -0.89
C ASN A 16 12.03 2.38 -1.60
N GLN A 17 12.53 1.41 -0.85
CA GLN A 17 13.01 0.15 -1.40
C GLN A 17 11.87 -0.64 -2.06
N LEU A 18 10.71 -0.72 -1.42
CA LEU A 18 9.52 -1.36 -1.98
C LEU A 18 9.10 -0.66 -3.28
N GLY A 19 8.98 0.66 -3.27
CA GLY A 19 8.59 1.46 -4.43
C GLY A 19 9.49 1.27 -5.66
N LYS A 20 10.81 1.07 -5.46
CA LYS A 20 11.74 0.75 -6.55
C LYS A 20 11.49 -0.59 -7.23
N CYS A 21 10.81 -1.50 -6.56
CA CYS A 21 10.49 -2.83 -7.08
C CYS A 21 9.17 -2.89 -7.83
N LEU A 22 8.27 -1.91 -7.59
CA LEU A 22 6.91 -1.89 -8.16
C LEU A 22 6.93 -1.61 -9.66
N LYS A 23 5.90 -2.15 -10.33
CA LYS A 23 5.66 -2.09 -11.77
C LYS A 23 4.27 -1.53 -12.05
N PRO A 24 3.99 -1.05 -13.28
CA PRO A 24 2.64 -0.69 -13.68
C PRO A 24 1.65 -1.83 -13.45
N GLY A 25 0.50 -1.52 -12.88
CA GLY A 25 -0.56 -2.47 -12.53
C GLY A 25 -0.40 -3.12 -11.14
N ASP A 26 0.70 -2.85 -10.42
CA ASP A 26 0.83 -3.36 -9.05
C ASP A 26 -0.14 -2.67 -8.10
N ILE A 27 -0.80 -3.47 -7.26
CA ILE A 27 -1.70 -3.02 -6.21
C ILE A 27 -1.06 -3.33 -4.86
N VAL A 28 -0.90 -2.32 -4.01
CA VAL A 28 -0.36 -2.45 -2.65
C VAL A 28 -1.45 -2.13 -1.65
N LEU A 29 -1.82 -3.12 -0.85
CA LEU A 29 -2.83 -3.02 0.18
C LEU A 29 -2.17 -2.86 1.55
N LEU A 30 -2.53 -1.80 2.27
CA LEU A 30 -1.97 -1.44 3.56
C LEU A 30 -3.00 -1.65 4.67
N PHE A 31 -2.69 -2.58 5.57
CA PHE A 31 -3.50 -2.95 6.72
C PHE A 31 -2.84 -2.48 8.02
N GLY A 32 -3.64 -2.08 9.00
CA GLY A 32 -3.14 -1.74 10.32
C GLY A 32 -3.85 -0.55 10.96
N ASP A 33 -3.75 -0.46 12.26
CA ASP A 33 -4.45 0.53 13.11
C ASP A 33 -4.09 1.99 12.79
N LEU A 34 -4.86 2.91 13.36
CA LEU A 34 -4.53 4.34 13.31
C LEU A 34 -3.14 4.59 13.90
N GLY A 35 -2.31 5.35 13.21
CA GLY A 35 -0.93 5.62 13.63
C GLY A 35 0.07 4.49 13.37
N ALA A 36 -0.33 3.38 12.74
CA ALA A 36 0.57 2.27 12.43
C ALA A 36 1.71 2.66 11.46
N GLY A 37 1.50 3.70 10.64
CA GLY A 37 2.51 4.20 9.71
C GLY A 37 2.23 3.89 8.24
N LYS A 38 0.97 3.62 7.90
CA LYS A 38 0.52 3.39 6.51
C LYS A 38 0.94 4.54 5.59
N THR A 39 0.57 5.76 5.95
CA THR A 39 0.93 6.96 5.17
C THR A 39 2.44 7.19 5.12
N THR A 40 3.18 6.89 6.19
CA THR A 40 4.66 6.98 6.17
C THR A 40 5.26 6.00 5.18
N LEU A 41 4.77 4.76 5.16
CA LEU A 41 5.21 3.77 4.18
C LEU A 41 4.85 4.19 2.76
N THR A 42 3.63 4.71 2.55
CA THR A 42 3.16 5.25 1.27
C THR A 42 4.06 6.39 0.77
N GLN A 43 4.45 7.32 1.64
CA GLN A 43 5.41 8.37 1.32
C GLN A 43 6.74 7.81 0.80
N GLY A 44 7.28 6.80 1.50
CA GLY A 44 8.48 6.09 1.07
C GLY A 44 8.32 5.41 -0.28
N ILE A 45 7.19 4.70 -0.50
CA ILE A 45 6.88 4.03 -1.78
C ILE A 45 6.84 5.05 -2.93
N CYS A 46 6.15 6.18 -2.73
CA CYS A 46 6.08 7.23 -3.74
C CYS A 46 7.46 7.81 -4.09
N GLN A 47 8.33 8.00 -3.09
CA GLN A 47 9.73 8.39 -3.33
C GLN A 47 10.48 7.34 -4.16
N GLY A 48 10.28 6.04 -3.87
CA GLY A 48 10.86 4.93 -4.62
C GLY A 48 10.33 4.83 -6.05
N LEU A 49 9.09 5.26 -6.29
CA LEU A 49 8.47 5.39 -7.60
C LEU A 49 8.91 6.66 -8.36
N GLY A 50 9.83 7.45 -7.78
CA GLY A 50 10.37 8.63 -8.45
C GLY A 50 9.44 9.83 -8.46
N LEU A 51 8.68 10.01 -7.37
CA LEU A 51 7.85 11.20 -7.18
C LEU A 51 8.67 12.47 -7.45
N LYS A 52 8.10 13.43 -8.15
CA LYS A 52 8.78 14.69 -8.46
C LYS A 52 9.19 15.43 -7.19
N LYS A 53 10.40 15.99 -7.21
CA LYS A 53 10.93 16.75 -6.09
C LYS A 53 10.05 17.95 -5.79
N GLY A 54 9.59 18.07 -4.55
CA GLY A 54 8.68 19.14 -4.11
C GLY A 54 7.20 18.75 -4.02
N GLU A 55 6.80 17.61 -4.54
CA GLU A 55 5.46 17.07 -4.29
C GLU A 55 5.38 16.48 -2.88
N TYR A 56 4.30 16.81 -2.18
CA TYR A 56 4.07 16.39 -0.79
C TYR A 56 2.98 15.32 -0.75
N ILE A 57 3.33 14.14 -0.27
CA ILE A 57 2.37 13.05 -0.04
C ILE A 57 1.70 13.27 1.32
N ARG A 58 0.37 13.38 1.28
CA ARG A 58 -0.51 13.41 2.45
C ARG A 58 -1.54 12.31 2.30
N SER A 59 -2.01 11.76 3.43
CA SER A 59 -3.16 10.86 3.40
C SER A 59 -4.35 11.55 2.76
N PRO A 60 -5.00 10.94 1.75
CA PRO A 60 -6.19 11.49 1.10
C PRO A 60 -7.48 11.23 1.90
N THR A 61 -7.41 11.26 3.24
CA THR A 61 -8.55 10.95 4.12
C THR A 61 -9.82 11.74 3.78
N PHE A 62 -9.68 12.95 3.22
CA PHE A 62 -10.82 13.79 2.84
C PHE A 62 -11.16 13.72 1.35
N THR A 63 -10.16 13.58 0.49
CA THR A 63 -10.32 13.51 -0.97
C THR A 63 -10.53 12.09 -1.45
N LEU A 64 -10.29 11.09 -0.61
CA LEU A 64 -10.33 9.64 -0.82
C LEU A 64 -9.28 9.16 -1.83
N VAL A 65 -9.00 9.91 -2.88
CA VAL A 65 -8.00 9.57 -3.91
C VAL A 65 -7.14 10.79 -4.23
N ASN A 66 -5.83 10.59 -4.21
CA ASN A 66 -4.85 11.55 -4.75
C ASN A 66 -4.04 10.86 -5.86
N LEU A 67 -3.86 11.56 -6.98
CA LEU A 67 -3.09 11.11 -8.12
C LEU A 67 -1.74 11.82 -8.13
N TYR A 68 -0.64 11.06 -8.26
CA TYR A 68 0.71 11.60 -8.33
C TYR A 68 1.45 11.10 -9.56
N GLN A 69 2.47 11.86 -9.96
CA GLN A 69 3.28 11.55 -11.13
C GLN A 69 4.69 11.16 -10.72
N GLY A 70 5.00 9.88 -10.81
CA GLY A 70 6.35 9.31 -10.67
C GLY A 70 6.86 8.77 -12.01
N ARG A 71 7.83 7.84 -11.97
CA ARG A 71 8.22 7.03 -13.14
C ARG A 71 7.07 6.14 -13.65
N ILE A 72 6.12 5.84 -12.77
CA ILE A 72 4.84 5.20 -13.01
C ILE A 72 3.80 6.11 -12.36
N PRO A 73 2.62 6.35 -12.96
CA PRO A 73 1.53 7.05 -12.28
C PRO A 73 1.14 6.34 -10.99
N ILE A 74 0.75 7.09 -9.96
CA ILE A 74 0.46 6.58 -8.63
C ILE A 74 -0.95 7.00 -8.24
N ASN A 75 -1.78 6.03 -7.87
CA ASN A 75 -3.08 6.25 -7.25
C ASN A 75 -2.91 6.00 -5.73
N HIS A 76 -3.07 7.02 -4.91
CA HIS A 76 -3.07 6.90 -3.46
C HIS A 76 -4.49 7.03 -2.94
N ILE A 77 -5.00 5.98 -2.34
CA ILE A 77 -6.39 5.81 -1.91
C ILE A 77 -6.40 5.60 -0.40
N ASP A 78 -7.34 6.24 0.30
CA ASP A 78 -7.53 6.09 1.74
C ASP A 78 -9.01 5.83 2.02
N LEU A 79 -9.32 4.63 2.52
CA LEU A 79 -10.69 4.20 2.78
C LEU A 79 -11.16 4.50 4.21
N TYR A 80 -10.36 5.18 5.03
CA TYR A 80 -10.64 5.41 6.46
C TYR A 80 -12.05 5.90 6.74
N ARG A 81 -12.54 6.86 5.94
CA ARG A 81 -13.81 7.54 6.15
C ARG A 81 -15.03 6.85 5.53
N LEU A 82 -14.82 5.81 4.75
CA LEU A 82 -15.92 5.06 4.14
C LEU A 82 -16.42 4.02 5.15
N ASP A 83 -17.67 4.13 5.55
CA ASP A 83 -18.25 3.30 6.61
C ASP A 83 -19.06 2.12 6.05
N SER A 84 -19.30 2.09 4.75
CA SER A 84 -20.04 1.02 4.09
C SER A 84 -19.40 0.58 2.78
N PHE A 85 -19.65 -0.67 2.43
CA PHE A 85 -19.19 -1.23 1.15
C PHE A 85 -19.79 -0.48 -0.05
N ALA A 86 -21.04 -0.04 0.05
CA ALA A 86 -21.71 0.75 -0.99
C ALA A 86 -21.00 2.10 -1.26
N GLU A 87 -20.42 2.74 -0.23
CA GLU A 87 -19.63 3.93 -0.42
C GLU A 87 -18.29 3.65 -1.14
N ILE A 88 -17.70 2.47 -0.88
CA ILE A 88 -16.49 2.03 -1.56
C ILE A 88 -16.79 1.72 -3.04
N GLU A 89 -17.90 1.04 -3.33
CA GLU A 89 -18.36 0.81 -4.71
C GLU A 89 -18.62 2.13 -5.46
N ALA A 90 -19.26 3.09 -4.80
CA ALA A 90 -19.52 4.40 -5.38
C ALA A 90 -18.27 5.20 -5.72
N LEU A 91 -17.11 4.85 -5.15
CA LEU A 91 -15.82 5.48 -5.47
C LEU A 91 -15.29 5.06 -6.86
N GLY A 92 -15.81 3.97 -7.44
CA GLY A 92 -15.36 3.47 -8.74
C GLY A 92 -13.92 2.98 -8.71
N LEU A 93 -13.56 2.21 -7.69
CA LEU A 93 -12.18 1.74 -7.46
C LEU A 93 -11.56 1.04 -8.67
N GLU A 94 -12.35 0.34 -9.47
CA GLU A 94 -11.89 -0.42 -10.64
C GLU A 94 -11.12 0.46 -11.63
N GLU A 95 -11.51 1.72 -11.80
CA GLU A 95 -10.82 2.66 -12.70
C GLU A 95 -9.37 2.92 -12.25
N TYR A 96 -9.12 2.89 -10.95
CA TYR A 96 -7.78 3.06 -10.38
C TYR A 96 -7.00 1.75 -10.34
N LEU A 97 -7.66 0.64 -9.97
CA LEU A 97 -7.03 -0.67 -9.76
C LEU A 97 -6.50 -1.28 -11.05
N PHE A 98 -7.27 -1.18 -12.14
CA PHE A 98 -6.94 -1.82 -13.42
C PHE A 98 -6.33 -0.84 -14.43
N SER A 99 -5.83 0.29 -13.95
CA SER A 99 -5.08 1.25 -14.76
C SER A 99 -3.60 0.85 -14.89
N ASN A 100 -2.87 1.51 -15.80
CA ASN A 100 -1.42 1.32 -15.96
C ASN A 100 -0.60 2.15 -14.93
N SER A 101 -1.08 2.17 -13.69
CA SER A 101 -0.51 2.88 -12.54
C SER A 101 -0.14 1.91 -11.43
N VAL A 102 0.45 2.40 -10.36
CA VAL A 102 0.55 1.70 -9.08
C VAL A 102 -0.53 2.23 -8.16
N SER A 103 -1.36 1.34 -7.61
CA SER A 103 -2.40 1.71 -6.65
C SER A 103 -1.95 1.37 -5.22
N LEU A 104 -1.93 2.38 -4.34
CA LEU A 104 -1.59 2.27 -2.93
C LEU A 104 -2.85 2.55 -2.12
N ILE A 105 -3.34 1.56 -1.37
CA ILE A 105 -4.62 1.64 -0.66
C ILE A 105 -4.37 1.51 0.83
N GLU A 106 -4.69 2.57 1.59
CA GLU A 106 -4.69 2.55 3.05
C GLU A 106 -6.07 2.12 3.57
N TRP A 107 -6.10 1.45 4.74
CA TRP A 107 -7.30 0.89 5.36
C TRP A 107 -7.94 -0.21 4.51
N SER A 108 -7.10 -1.08 3.96
CA SER A 108 -7.52 -2.13 3.02
C SER A 108 -8.36 -3.23 3.66
N GLU A 109 -8.44 -3.31 4.98
CA GLU A 109 -9.39 -4.15 5.71
C GLU A 109 -10.85 -3.86 5.33
N LYS A 110 -11.15 -2.65 4.89
CA LYS A 110 -12.50 -2.25 4.42
C LYS A 110 -12.89 -2.83 3.05
N LEU A 111 -11.94 -3.41 2.33
CA LEU A 111 -12.19 -4.15 1.09
C LEU A 111 -12.67 -5.59 1.34
N ILE A 112 -12.64 -6.03 2.60
CA ILE A 112 -13.11 -7.36 3.01
C ILE A 112 -14.53 -7.21 3.50
N GLN A 113 -15.50 -7.89 2.86
CA GLN A 113 -16.86 -7.89 3.34
C GLN A 113 -16.97 -8.68 4.65
N GLU A 114 -17.64 -8.11 5.64
CA GLU A 114 -17.89 -8.78 6.92
C GLU A 114 -18.74 -10.07 6.76
N SER A 115 -19.53 -10.15 5.69
CA SER A 115 -20.34 -11.31 5.35
C SER A 115 -19.60 -12.45 4.66
N ASP A 116 -18.36 -12.22 4.19
CA ASP A 116 -17.57 -13.26 3.56
C ASP A 116 -16.69 -13.99 4.58
N PRO A 117 -17.05 -15.23 4.96
CA PRO A 117 -16.27 -16.02 5.91
C PRO A 117 -14.92 -16.44 5.36
N THR A 118 -14.67 -16.28 4.06
CA THR A 118 -13.38 -16.63 3.43
C THR A 118 -12.37 -15.50 3.52
N GLY A 119 -12.83 -14.27 3.86
CA GLY A 119 -11.99 -13.08 3.93
C GLY A 119 -11.43 -12.65 2.57
N ASN A 120 -12.08 -13.05 1.47
CA ASN A 120 -11.67 -12.64 0.15
C ASN A 120 -11.89 -11.13 -0.04
N LEU A 121 -11.01 -10.54 -0.81
CA LEU A 121 -11.15 -9.15 -1.23
C LEU A 121 -12.14 -9.06 -2.38
N GLU A 122 -12.98 -8.05 -2.29
CA GLU A 122 -13.86 -7.65 -3.39
C GLU A 122 -13.06 -6.98 -4.54
N PHE A 123 -13.76 -6.56 -5.58
CA PHE A 123 -13.21 -5.85 -6.74
C PHE A 123 -12.24 -6.66 -7.62
N GLY A 124 -12.22 -8.00 -7.52
CA GLY A 124 -11.40 -8.85 -8.39
C GLY A 124 -9.88 -8.64 -8.21
N ILE A 125 -9.45 -8.24 -7.02
CA ILE A 125 -8.04 -8.00 -6.72
C ILE A 125 -7.35 -9.36 -6.44
N GLU A 126 -7.07 -10.12 -7.50
CA GLU A 126 -6.43 -11.44 -7.38
C GLU A 126 -4.92 -11.34 -7.18
N GLU A 127 -4.26 -10.39 -7.86
CA GLU A 127 -2.81 -10.16 -7.75
C GLU A 127 -2.53 -8.88 -6.97
N ARG A 128 -1.82 -8.97 -5.86
CA ARG A 128 -1.56 -7.85 -4.99
C ARG A 128 -0.37 -8.05 -4.06
N ILE A 129 0.12 -6.96 -3.51
CA ILE A 129 1.07 -6.95 -2.40
C ILE A 129 0.30 -6.52 -1.15
N GLU A 130 0.31 -7.35 -0.12
CA GLU A 130 -0.28 -7.01 1.19
C GLU A 130 0.82 -6.62 2.16
N VAL A 131 0.59 -5.54 2.91
CA VAL A 131 1.47 -5.07 3.97
C VAL A 131 0.64 -4.90 5.24
N HIS A 132 0.81 -5.82 6.18
CA HIS A 132 0.20 -5.74 7.50
C HIS A 132 1.16 -5.07 8.48
N ILE A 133 0.74 -3.94 9.06
CA ILE A 133 1.57 -3.12 9.93
C ILE A 133 1.09 -3.25 11.37
N THR A 134 1.97 -3.70 12.24
CA THR A 134 1.68 -3.84 13.67
C THR A 134 2.56 -2.90 14.49
N ILE A 135 1.95 -2.12 15.38
CA ILE A 135 2.66 -1.30 16.36
C ILE A 135 3.18 -2.23 17.47
N LYS A 136 4.45 -2.10 17.82
CA LYS A 136 5.12 -2.80 18.92
C LYS A 136 5.59 -1.79 19.96
N GLU A 137 6.06 -2.29 21.09
CA GLU A 137 6.65 -1.46 22.15
C GLU A 137 7.82 -0.60 21.62
N ASN A 138 8.12 0.49 22.33
CA ASN A 138 9.22 1.42 22.02
C ASN A 138 9.17 2.00 20.61
N ASN A 139 7.97 2.38 20.14
CA ASN A 139 7.76 2.94 18.80
C ASN A 139 8.22 2.05 17.63
N ARG A 140 8.50 0.79 17.88
CA ARG A 140 8.84 -0.18 16.86
C ARG A 140 7.58 -0.57 16.07
N ARG A 141 7.75 -0.79 14.79
CA ARG A 141 6.70 -1.30 13.87
C ARG A 141 7.19 -2.54 13.17
N THR A 142 6.31 -3.49 12.98
CA THR A 142 6.57 -4.70 12.21
C THR A 142 5.71 -4.66 10.96
N PHE A 143 6.33 -4.94 9.82
CA PHE A 143 5.73 -5.01 8.50
C PHE A 143 5.79 -6.45 8.02
N ASP A 144 4.63 -7.09 7.92
CA ASP A 144 4.48 -8.39 7.28
C ASP A 144 4.06 -8.17 5.83
N ILE A 145 4.97 -8.44 4.90
CA ILE A 145 4.77 -8.20 3.48
C ILE A 145 4.60 -9.53 2.77
N SER A 146 3.52 -9.71 2.03
CA SER A 146 3.20 -10.86 1.20
C SER A 146 2.80 -10.45 -0.22
N VAL A 147 3.08 -11.32 -1.18
CA VAL A 147 2.61 -11.18 -2.57
C VAL A 147 1.60 -12.29 -2.81
N ILE A 148 0.41 -11.93 -3.21
CA ILE A 148 -0.70 -12.82 -3.49
C ILE A 148 -0.92 -12.87 -5.00
N GLY A 149 -1.26 -14.05 -5.54
CA GLY A 149 -1.57 -14.27 -6.94
C GLY A 149 -0.64 -15.25 -7.64
N GLN A 150 -0.95 -15.57 -8.91
CA GLN A 150 -0.22 -16.60 -9.69
C GLN A 150 1.15 -16.11 -10.17
N ASN A 151 1.29 -14.83 -10.43
CA ASN A 151 2.57 -14.21 -10.75
C ASN A 151 3.34 -13.89 -9.47
N GLN A 152 3.66 -14.89 -8.66
CA GLN A 152 4.62 -14.75 -7.56
C GLN A 152 5.96 -14.25 -8.12
N ARG A 153 5.96 -13.05 -8.71
CA ARG A 153 7.16 -12.27 -9.06
C ARG A 153 7.87 -11.98 -7.76
N SER A 154 8.35 -13.10 -7.33
CA SER A 154 9.21 -13.38 -6.21
C SER A 154 9.39 -12.20 -5.26
N LEU A 155 8.75 -12.33 -4.09
CA LEU A 155 9.30 -11.77 -2.84
C LEU A 155 10.84 -11.88 -2.82
N THR A 156 11.42 -12.86 -3.52
CA THR A 156 12.86 -13.04 -3.70
C THR A 156 13.51 -11.86 -4.42
N HIS A 157 12.87 -11.20 -5.37
CA HIS A 157 13.41 -9.97 -5.97
C HIS A 157 13.24 -8.76 -5.06
N ILE A 158 12.11 -8.67 -4.35
CA ILE A 158 11.87 -7.63 -3.35
C ILE A 158 12.83 -7.85 -2.18
N SER A 159 12.92 -9.07 -1.62
CA SER A 159 13.78 -9.38 -0.49
C SER A 159 15.27 -9.25 -0.82
N LYS A 160 15.75 -9.73 -1.97
CA LYS A 160 17.16 -9.57 -2.37
C LYS A 160 17.56 -8.10 -2.54
N ARG A 161 16.69 -7.26 -3.11
CA ARG A 161 16.97 -5.82 -3.22
C ARG A 161 16.86 -5.06 -1.91
N MET A 162 16.04 -5.54 -0.96
CA MET A 162 15.88 -4.91 0.36
C MET A 162 16.99 -5.30 1.35
N ILE A 163 17.71 -6.40 1.11
CA ILE A 163 18.81 -6.89 1.97
C ILE A 163 20.18 -6.45 1.43
N SER A 164 20.28 -6.02 0.17
CA SER A 164 21.55 -5.70 -0.50
C SER A 164 21.98 -4.23 -0.40
N ASN A 165 21.37 -3.44 0.50
CA ASN A 165 21.79 -2.08 0.82
C ASN A 165 21.84 -1.98 2.37
#